data_8d33bc7a0ddfaff4235b67771d2aeb88
#
_entry.id   8d33bc7a0ddfaff4235b67771d2aeb88
#
_cell.length_a   1.000
_cell.length_b   1.000
_cell.length_c   1.000
_cell.angle_alpha   90.00
_cell.angle_beta   90.00
_cell.angle_gamma   90.00
#
_symmetry.space_group_name_H-M   'P 1'
#
loop_
_entity.id
_entity.type
_entity.pdbx_description
1 polymer ?
#
loop_
_entity_poly.entity_id
_entity_poly.type
_entity_poly.pdbx_seq_one_letter_code
_entity_poly.pdbx_strand_id
1 'polypeptide(L)'
;SSATTATTKASEAATSATAAATSATSAATSETNAGTSATNAATSATAADTAKTAAQTAQAAAEAAADNFDSTYLGAKASDPTVDNDGDALTAGDLYFNTTSNVLKVYSGSAWQLAAVDATTLASNGFAVAMAIAL
;
A
#
# COMPACT_ATOMS: atom_id res chain seq x y z
N SER A 1 55.82 22.10 -58.69
CA SER A 1 55.63 21.26 -59.87
C SER A 1 54.40 20.38 -59.68
N SER A 2 53.86 19.80 -60.74
CA SER A 2 52.68 18.94 -60.70
C SER A 2 52.82 17.78 -59.69
N ALA A 3 54.00 17.25 -59.47
CA ALA A 3 54.26 16.19 -58.48
C ALA A 3 54.02 16.67 -57.02
N THR A 4 54.48 17.88 -56.69
CA THR A 4 54.28 18.47 -55.37
C THR A 4 52.76 18.68 -55.06
N THR A 5 52.02 19.15 -56.06
CA THR A 5 50.58 19.34 -55.96
C THR A 5 49.89 18.01 -55.77
N ALA A 6 50.30 16.95 -56.49
CA ALA A 6 49.69 15.60 -56.31
C ALA A 6 49.95 15.04 -54.91
N THR A 7 51.19 15.20 -54.38
CA THR A 7 51.49 14.77 -52.99
C THR A 7 50.67 15.52 -51.94
N THR A 8 50.51 16.84 -52.11
CA THR A 8 49.66 17.62 -51.20
C THR A 8 48.22 17.16 -51.24
N LYS A 9 47.67 16.92 -52.43
CA LYS A 9 46.30 16.43 -52.57
C LYS A 9 46.09 15.02 -51.98
N ALA A 10 47.07 14.14 -52.10
CA ALA A 10 47.03 12.82 -51.46
C ALA A 10 47.05 12.93 -49.94
N SER A 11 47.88 13.85 -49.38
CA SER A 11 47.85 14.08 -47.90
C SER A 11 46.50 14.68 -47.38
N GLU A 12 45.96 15.64 -48.13
CA GLU A 12 44.63 16.20 -47.81
C GLU A 12 43.56 15.13 -47.87
N ALA A 13 43.59 14.25 -48.85
CA ALA A 13 42.66 13.13 -48.96
C ALA A 13 42.80 12.14 -47.79
N ALA A 14 44.02 11.80 -47.39
CA ALA A 14 44.28 10.93 -46.24
C ALA A 14 43.78 11.55 -44.91
N THR A 15 44.02 12.86 -44.75
CA THR A 15 43.52 13.60 -43.59
C THR A 15 41.94 13.59 -43.51
N SER A 16 41.35 13.81 -44.68
CA SER A 16 39.87 13.78 -44.77
C SER A 16 39.30 12.38 -44.49
N ALA A 17 39.95 11.33 -44.98
CA ALA A 17 39.57 9.95 -44.71
C ALA A 17 39.68 9.61 -43.21
N THR A 18 40.74 10.06 -42.54
CA THR A 18 40.91 9.88 -41.08
C THR A 18 39.84 10.63 -40.31
N ALA A 19 39.50 11.85 -40.68
CA ALA A 19 38.45 12.62 -40.06
C ALA A 19 37.05 11.97 -40.22
N ALA A 20 36.79 11.42 -41.42
CA ALA A 20 35.57 10.68 -41.68
C ALA A 20 35.48 9.40 -40.84
N ALA A 21 36.56 8.64 -40.70
CA ALA A 21 36.61 7.44 -39.85
C ALA A 21 36.38 7.79 -38.36
N THR A 22 36.97 8.88 -37.87
CA THR A 22 36.75 9.37 -36.50
C THR A 22 35.28 9.77 -36.29
N SER A 23 34.68 10.47 -37.26
CA SER A 23 33.27 10.85 -37.19
C SER A 23 32.33 9.61 -37.16
N ALA A 24 32.65 8.61 -37.99
CA ALA A 24 31.89 7.34 -38.00
C ALA A 24 31.97 6.61 -36.65
N THR A 25 33.16 6.56 -36.03
CA THR A 25 33.34 5.97 -34.69
C THR A 25 32.56 6.73 -33.63
N SER A 26 32.56 8.06 -33.68
CA SER A 26 31.81 8.90 -32.75
C SER A 26 30.29 8.71 -32.92
N ALA A 27 29.80 8.57 -34.13
CA ALA A 27 28.41 8.28 -34.43
C ALA A 27 28.00 6.91 -33.87
N ALA A 28 28.79 5.85 -34.08
CA ALA A 28 28.53 4.53 -33.53
C ALA A 28 28.50 4.51 -31.98
N THR A 29 29.38 5.28 -31.33
CA THR A 29 29.38 5.45 -29.89
C THR A 29 28.10 6.16 -29.41
N SER A 30 27.69 7.19 -30.13
CA SER A 30 26.44 7.93 -29.81
C SER A 30 25.21 7.05 -29.95
N GLU A 31 25.15 6.20 -30.99
CA GLU A 31 24.08 5.23 -31.20
C GLU A 31 24.02 4.21 -30.05
N THR A 32 25.16 3.67 -29.63
CA THR A 32 25.25 2.75 -28.49
C THR A 32 24.74 3.42 -27.20
N ASN A 33 25.14 4.66 -26.93
CA ASN A 33 24.70 5.41 -25.75
C ASN A 33 23.20 5.70 -25.80
N ALA A 34 22.66 6.03 -26.95
CA ALA A 34 21.23 6.22 -27.15
C ALA A 34 20.42 4.92 -26.85
N GLY A 35 20.92 3.77 -27.36
CA GLY A 35 20.33 2.46 -27.09
C GLY A 35 20.35 2.11 -25.60
N THR A 36 21.45 2.36 -24.91
CA THR A 36 21.57 2.16 -23.47
C THR A 36 20.60 3.06 -22.71
N SER A 37 20.49 4.32 -23.09
CA SER A 37 19.55 5.27 -22.47
C SER A 37 18.09 4.85 -22.66
N ALA A 38 17.72 4.37 -23.84
CA ALA A 38 16.40 3.85 -24.14
C ALA A 38 16.05 2.61 -23.26
N THR A 39 17.00 1.70 -23.11
CA THR A 39 16.86 0.52 -22.25
C THR A 39 16.66 0.91 -20.77
N ASN A 40 17.46 1.86 -20.29
CA ASN A 40 17.34 2.37 -18.92
C ASN A 40 15.98 3.06 -18.68
N ALA A 41 15.49 3.83 -19.66
CA ALA A 41 14.19 4.47 -19.60
C ALA A 41 13.05 3.42 -19.54
N ALA A 42 13.11 2.36 -20.36
CA ALA A 42 12.15 1.27 -20.34
C ALA A 42 12.14 0.52 -18.99
N THR A 43 13.33 0.25 -18.44
CA THR A 43 13.46 -0.37 -17.11
C THR A 43 12.85 0.50 -16.02
N SER A 44 13.12 1.81 -16.07
CA SER A 44 12.55 2.76 -15.11
C SER A 44 11.02 2.86 -15.21
N ALA A 45 10.48 2.84 -16.42
CA ALA A 45 9.04 2.82 -16.65
C ALA A 45 8.39 1.56 -16.06
N THR A 46 8.99 0.39 -16.28
CA THR A 46 8.51 -0.88 -15.69
C THR A 46 8.57 -0.86 -14.17
N ALA A 47 9.63 -0.32 -13.58
CA ALA A 47 9.73 -0.18 -12.12
C ALA A 47 8.66 0.77 -11.55
N ALA A 48 8.38 1.87 -12.25
CA ALA A 48 7.32 2.81 -11.87
C ALA A 48 5.93 2.17 -11.93
N ASP A 49 5.63 1.39 -12.96
CA ASP A 49 4.35 0.66 -13.07
C ASP A 49 4.20 -0.41 -11.97
N THR A 50 5.29 -1.11 -11.64
CA THR A 50 5.31 -2.06 -10.52
C THR A 50 5.04 -1.37 -9.19
N ALA A 51 5.69 -0.24 -8.92
CA ALA A 51 5.48 0.55 -7.71
C ALA A 51 4.05 1.09 -7.62
N LYS A 52 3.49 1.58 -8.73
CA LYS A 52 2.10 2.02 -8.82
C LYS A 52 1.12 0.90 -8.46
N THR A 53 1.31 -0.29 -9.05
CA THR A 53 0.46 -1.46 -8.77
C THR A 53 0.53 -1.87 -7.30
N ALA A 54 1.73 -1.88 -6.70
CA ALA A 54 1.91 -2.18 -5.29
C ALA A 54 1.22 -1.14 -4.39
N ALA A 55 1.30 0.14 -4.73
CA ALA A 55 0.62 1.21 -4.01
C ALA A 55 -0.92 1.07 -4.08
N GLN A 56 -1.46 0.76 -5.25
CA GLN A 56 -2.90 0.51 -5.42
C GLN A 56 -3.37 -0.70 -4.61
N THR A 57 -2.59 -1.78 -4.58
CA THR A 57 -2.90 -2.97 -3.77
C THR A 57 -2.89 -2.64 -2.27
N ALA A 58 -1.90 -1.87 -1.81
CA ALA A 58 -1.81 -1.44 -0.42
C ALA A 58 -2.97 -0.51 -0.04
N GLN A 59 -3.37 0.40 -0.93
CA GLN A 59 -4.53 1.27 -0.75
C GLN A 59 -5.81 0.44 -0.61
N ALA A 60 -6.08 -0.48 -1.53
CA ALA A 60 -7.27 -1.33 -1.48
C ALA A 60 -7.32 -2.18 -0.20
N ALA A 61 -6.17 -2.69 0.27
CA ALA A 61 -6.10 -3.41 1.53
C ALA A 61 -6.38 -2.53 2.76
N ALA A 62 -5.92 -1.28 2.74
CA ALA A 62 -6.19 -0.32 3.80
C ALA A 62 -7.66 0.11 3.83
N GLU A 63 -8.26 0.34 2.67
CA GLU A 63 -9.69 0.65 2.53
C GLU A 63 -10.54 -0.51 3.05
N ALA A 64 -10.25 -1.76 2.65
CA ALA A 64 -10.96 -2.94 3.13
C ALA A 64 -10.79 -3.17 4.65
N ALA A 65 -9.62 -2.85 5.22
CA ALA A 65 -9.41 -2.94 6.66
C ALA A 65 -10.19 -1.86 7.43
N ALA A 66 -10.27 -0.65 6.89
CA ALA A 66 -11.06 0.44 7.46
C ALA A 66 -12.55 0.14 7.42
N ASP A 67 -13.05 -0.36 6.30
CA ASP A 67 -14.42 -0.80 6.09
C ASP A 67 -14.82 -1.93 7.06
N ASN A 68 -13.97 -2.96 7.16
CA ASN A 68 -14.18 -4.05 8.12
C ASN A 68 -14.19 -3.56 9.58
N PHE A 69 -13.32 -2.58 9.93
CA PHE A 69 -13.34 -1.99 11.27
C PHE A 69 -14.63 -1.20 11.52
N ASP A 70 -15.07 -0.38 10.55
CA ASP A 70 -16.28 0.45 10.67
C ASP A 70 -17.55 -0.41 10.76
N SER A 71 -17.62 -1.49 9.97
CA SER A 71 -18.73 -2.46 10.04
C SER A 71 -18.75 -3.25 11.36
N THR A 72 -17.57 -3.50 11.97
CA THR A 72 -17.45 -4.27 13.21
C THR A 72 -17.58 -3.39 14.45
N TYR A 73 -16.96 -2.19 14.46
CA TYR A 73 -17.05 -1.25 15.55
C TYR A 73 -17.98 -0.07 15.20
N LEU A 74 -19.21 -0.15 15.62
CA LEU A 74 -20.28 0.80 15.26
C LEU A 74 -20.18 2.14 16.00
N GLY A 75 -19.14 2.33 16.82
CA GLY A 75 -18.91 3.59 17.55
C GLY A 75 -19.81 3.75 18.76
N ALA A 76 -20.10 5.02 19.10
CA ALA A 76 -20.93 5.39 20.25
C ALA A 76 -22.39 5.63 19.79
N LYS A 77 -23.33 4.91 20.36
CA LYS A 77 -24.78 5.01 20.06
C LYS A 77 -25.58 5.11 21.37
N ALA A 78 -26.71 5.81 21.34
CA ALA A 78 -27.59 5.94 22.52
C ALA A 78 -28.47 4.71 22.75
N SER A 79 -28.69 3.91 21.72
CA SER A 79 -29.55 2.71 21.74
C SER A 79 -28.91 1.59 20.92
N ASP A 80 -29.41 0.38 21.09
CA ASP A 80 -28.94 -0.80 20.36
C ASP A 80 -29.16 -0.61 18.85
N PRO A 81 -28.09 -0.63 18.00
CA PRO A 81 -28.22 -0.58 16.54
C PRO A 81 -28.99 -1.78 15.99
N THR A 82 -29.66 -1.57 14.86
CA THR A 82 -30.37 -2.64 14.12
C THR A 82 -29.66 -3.02 12.83
N VAL A 83 -28.70 -2.18 12.40
CA VAL A 83 -27.83 -2.36 11.24
C VAL A 83 -26.44 -1.83 11.61
N ASP A 84 -25.42 -2.17 10.82
CA ASP A 84 -24.08 -1.61 10.95
C ASP A 84 -23.99 -0.16 10.42
N ASN A 85 -22.79 0.40 10.32
CA ASN A 85 -22.60 1.77 9.86
C ASN A 85 -22.84 1.95 8.36
N ASP A 86 -22.77 0.88 7.58
CA ASP A 86 -23.04 0.85 6.13
C ASP A 86 -24.53 0.58 5.81
N GLY A 87 -25.31 0.20 6.83
CA GLY A 87 -26.72 -0.15 6.70
C GLY A 87 -26.97 -1.62 6.42
N ASP A 88 -25.94 -2.45 6.55
CA ASP A 88 -26.03 -3.89 6.38
C ASP A 88 -26.49 -4.59 7.67
N ALA A 89 -26.83 -5.87 7.55
CA ALA A 89 -27.28 -6.67 8.69
C ALA A 89 -26.13 -6.89 9.68
N LEU A 90 -26.42 -6.75 10.97
CA LEU A 90 -25.47 -6.99 12.05
C LEU A 90 -24.93 -8.43 12.02
N THR A 91 -23.64 -8.57 12.30
CA THR A 91 -22.95 -9.85 12.40
C THR A 91 -22.52 -10.16 13.84
N ALA A 92 -22.42 -11.44 14.19
CA ALA A 92 -21.94 -11.82 15.52
C ALA A 92 -20.51 -11.33 15.75
N GLY A 93 -20.30 -10.57 16.80
CA GLY A 93 -19.02 -9.94 17.10
C GLY A 93 -19.01 -8.42 16.89
N ASP A 94 -20.02 -7.83 16.26
CA ASP A 94 -20.15 -6.38 16.15
C ASP A 94 -20.20 -5.75 17.53
N LEU A 95 -19.55 -4.58 17.66
CA LEU A 95 -19.33 -3.88 18.90
C LEU A 95 -19.85 -2.44 18.82
N TYR A 96 -20.45 -1.95 19.89
CA TYR A 96 -20.71 -0.53 20.05
C TYR A 96 -20.65 -0.10 21.51
N PHE A 97 -20.36 1.18 21.75
CA PHE A 97 -20.43 1.77 23.08
C PHE A 97 -21.82 2.41 23.29
N ASN A 98 -22.60 1.89 24.25
CA ASN A 98 -23.88 2.47 24.63
C ASN A 98 -23.68 3.67 25.55
N THR A 99 -23.95 4.88 25.04
CA THR A 99 -23.74 6.14 25.78
C THR A 99 -24.78 6.39 26.86
N THR A 100 -25.94 5.75 26.80
CA THR A 100 -27.01 5.88 27.83
C THR A 100 -26.67 5.07 29.07
N SER A 101 -26.19 3.83 28.89
CA SER A 101 -25.83 2.93 30.00
C SER A 101 -24.33 2.92 30.33
N ASN A 102 -23.49 3.62 29.53
CA ASN A 102 -22.02 3.68 29.65
C ASN A 102 -21.34 2.31 29.64
N VAL A 103 -21.78 1.42 28.74
CA VAL A 103 -21.23 0.07 28.61
C VAL A 103 -20.89 -0.26 27.17
N LEU A 104 -19.86 -1.10 26.97
CA LEU A 104 -19.58 -1.71 25.70
C LEU A 104 -20.47 -2.94 25.52
N LYS A 105 -21.10 -3.06 24.36
CA LYS A 105 -21.94 -4.20 23.99
C LYS A 105 -21.37 -4.92 22.78
N VAL A 106 -21.62 -6.23 22.72
CA VAL A 106 -21.31 -7.11 21.60
C VAL A 106 -22.57 -7.78 21.08
N TYR A 107 -22.71 -7.86 19.77
CA TYR A 107 -23.82 -8.57 19.15
C TYR A 107 -23.54 -10.07 19.10
N SER A 108 -24.45 -10.89 19.64
CA SER A 108 -24.28 -12.34 19.71
C SER A 108 -24.71 -13.09 18.44
N GLY A 109 -25.18 -12.37 17.42
CA GLY A 109 -25.86 -12.91 16.24
C GLY A 109 -27.39 -12.90 16.36
N SER A 110 -27.93 -12.56 17.54
CA SER A 110 -29.39 -12.47 17.78
C SER A 110 -29.77 -11.34 18.72
N ALA A 111 -28.89 -10.92 19.62
CA ALA A 111 -29.12 -9.87 20.58
C ALA A 111 -27.83 -9.18 21.02
N TRP A 112 -27.95 -7.92 21.47
CA TRP A 112 -26.87 -7.17 22.08
C TRP A 112 -26.66 -7.61 23.54
N GLN A 113 -25.42 -7.94 23.88
CA GLN A 113 -24.99 -8.37 25.21
C GLN A 113 -23.89 -7.48 25.75
N LEU A 114 -23.66 -7.46 27.05
CA LEU A 114 -22.50 -6.80 27.65
C LEU A 114 -21.21 -7.47 27.16
N ALA A 115 -20.27 -6.70 26.66
CA ALA A 115 -18.97 -7.19 26.20
C ALA A 115 -18.03 -7.57 27.36
N ALA A 116 -18.30 -7.09 28.56
CA ALA A 116 -17.57 -7.42 29.78
C ALA A 116 -18.44 -8.27 30.71
N VAL A 117 -17.84 -9.26 31.34
CA VAL A 117 -18.49 -9.98 32.46
C VAL A 117 -18.73 -8.96 33.56
N ASP A 118 -19.98 -8.82 34.01
CA ASP A 118 -20.30 -7.96 35.12
C ASP A 118 -19.51 -8.39 36.37
N ALA A 119 -18.61 -7.51 36.81
CA ALA A 119 -17.77 -7.75 37.98
C ALA A 119 -18.60 -8.00 39.25
N THR A 120 -19.83 -7.51 39.26
CA THR A 120 -20.76 -7.77 40.38
C THR A 120 -21.24 -9.22 40.41
N THR A 121 -21.40 -9.86 39.21
CA THR A 121 -21.78 -11.28 39.12
C THR A 121 -20.58 -12.19 39.49
N LEU A 122 -19.36 -11.82 39.10
CA LEU A 122 -18.14 -12.52 39.50
C LEU A 122 -17.86 -12.34 41.01
N ALA A 123 -18.04 -11.13 41.55
CA ALA A 123 -17.82 -10.83 42.94
C ALA A 123 -18.87 -11.52 43.82
N SER A 124 -20.15 -11.58 43.42
CA SER A 124 -21.20 -12.22 44.20
C SER A 124 -21.00 -13.73 44.32
N ASN A 125 -20.58 -14.42 43.28
CA ASN A 125 -20.37 -15.86 43.32
C ASN A 125 -19.05 -16.27 44.02
N GLY A 126 -17.93 -15.54 43.78
CA GLY A 126 -16.63 -15.84 44.40
C GLY A 126 -16.51 -15.32 45.83
N PHE A 127 -17.03 -14.12 46.11
CA PHE A 127 -16.92 -13.49 47.42
C PHE A 127 -17.92 -14.09 48.44
N ALA A 128 -19.11 -14.46 47.99
CA ALA A 128 -20.10 -15.14 48.83
C ALA A 128 -19.62 -16.54 49.26
N VAL A 129 -18.94 -17.28 48.40
CA VAL A 129 -18.32 -18.56 48.72
C VAL A 129 -17.15 -18.38 49.68
N ALA A 130 -16.30 -17.36 49.50
CA ALA A 130 -15.19 -17.09 50.41
C ALA A 130 -15.66 -16.66 51.81
N MET A 131 -16.72 -15.86 51.92
CA MET A 131 -17.34 -15.50 53.21
C MET A 131 -18.01 -16.69 53.91
N ALA A 132 -18.65 -17.59 53.15
CA ALA A 132 -19.29 -18.78 53.69
C ALA A 132 -18.29 -19.83 54.26
N ILE A 133 -17.04 -19.82 53.77
CA ILE A 133 -15.97 -20.71 54.25
C ILE A 133 -15.22 -20.12 55.48
N ALA A 134 -15.29 -18.80 55.69
CA ALA A 134 -14.60 -18.10 56.76
C ALA A 134 -15.42 -17.97 58.06
N LEU A 135 -16.64 -18.47 58.06
CA LEU A 135 -17.55 -18.58 59.23
C LEU A 135 -17.69 -20.04 59.66
#